data_7687b2d780dcc6b155d432003bdf7ad6
#
_entry.id   7687b2d780dcc6b155d432003bdf7ad6
#
_cell.length_a   1.000
_cell.length_b   1.000
_cell.length_c   1.000
_cell.angle_alpha   90.00
_cell.angle_beta   90.00
_cell.angle_gamma   90.00
#
_symmetry.space_group_name_H-M   'P 1'
#
loop_
_entity.id
_entity.type
_entity.pdbx_description
1 polymer ?
#
loop_
_entity_poly.entity_id
_entity_poly.type
_entity_poly.pdbx_seq_one_letter_code
_entity_poly.pdbx_strand_id
1 'polypeptide(L)'
;MDLQQYKSISEPEHQLLGGVKVELRNICTADNSRLALSRIKPKNGKSLAIPVVLIHGSYSMRSFWVSDKGVGLGVYLADQGFDVWIPELRGHGLSPKGESFSQITAEDQIRYDLPAIQDAVFAMTQTPAFWIGHSFGGLFLLAALSVGWLQHDQVVSIVTFGSQISFGDTYLKFPPVAWALSAILKMAGNFPAPKLGLGPEVESAGTMIETIRWKQFRGKWTSSEGVSYWDGLANIKMPVLTYAAVDDKNDPPAGCRKIHKRLGSIDKMFMVLGKDNGFSKDYDHVGMVVSKEAQEEVWPDLAGWLKDRI
;
A
#
# COMPACT_ATOMS: atom_id res chain seq x y z
N MET A 1 -15.62 22.53 9.16
CA MET A 1 -14.45 21.67 9.35
C MET A 1 -13.99 21.86 10.79
N ASP A 2 -14.14 20.84 11.62
CA ASP A 2 -13.95 20.97 13.07
C ASP A 2 -12.46 20.89 13.42
N LEU A 3 -11.93 21.96 14.03
CA LEU A 3 -10.51 22.07 14.45
C LEU A 3 -10.09 21.02 15.50
N GLN A 4 -11.03 20.24 16.04
CA GLN A 4 -10.71 19.13 16.95
C GLN A 4 -10.04 17.94 16.26
N GLN A 5 -10.23 17.74 14.96
CA GLN A 5 -9.61 16.65 14.18
C GLN A 5 -8.09 16.82 14.02
N TYR A 6 -7.59 18.05 14.13
CA TYR A 6 -6.14 18.34 13.98
C TYR A 6 -5.29 18.06 15.25
N LYS A 7 -5.90 17.81 16.41
CA LYS A 7 -5.17 17.46 17.64
C LYS A 7 -4.53 16.06 17.62
N SER A 8 -4.76 15.29 16.55
CA SER A 8 -4.29 13.91 16.41
C SER A 8 -2.92 13.75 15.73
N ILE A 9 -2.30 14.83 15.25
CA ILE A 9 -0.98 14.77 14.59
C ILE A 9 0.08 15.28 15.57
N SER A 10 1.09 14.44 15.86
CA SER A 10 2.19 14.82 16.75
C SER A 10 3.15 15.85 16.12
N GLU A 11 3.93 16.55 16.97
CA GLU A 11 5.09 17.27 16.49
C GLU A 11 6.09 16.32 15.81
N PRO A 12 6.86 16.80 14.82
CA PRO A 12 7.79 15.96 14.09
C PRO A 12 9.02 15.62 14.92
N GLU A 13 9.38 14.34 14.92
CA GLU A 13 10.71 13.90 15.29
C GLU A 13 11.56 13.77 14.01
N HIS A 14 12.88 13.97 14.13
CA HIS A 14 13.79 13.89 12.99
C HIS A 14 14.72 12.69 13.13
N GLN A 15 14.78 11.88 12.08
CA GLN A 15 15.71 10.76 11.95
C GLN A 15 16.62 10.96 10.74
N LEU A 16 17.81 10.36 10.80
CA LEU A 16 18.73 10.29 9.65
C LEU A 16 18.85 8.83 9.21
N LEU A 17 18.44 8.55 7.98
CA LEU A 17 18.61 7.25 7.33
C LEU A 17 19.65 7.39 6.22
N GLY A 18 20.86 6.87 6.41
CA GLY A 18 21.93 6.99 5.43
C GLY A 18 22.19 8.43 4.94
N GLY A 19 22.00 9.43 5.81
CA GLY A 19 22.13 10.85 5.47
C GLY A 19 20.85 11.53 4.96
N VAL A 20 19.77 10.77 4.72
CA VAL A 20 18.47 11.33 4.36
C VAL A 20 17.71 11.75 5.61
N LYS A 21 17.29 13.02 5.66
CA LYS A 21 16.47 13.54 6.76
C LYS A 21 15.02 13.07 6.60
N VAL A 22 14.52 12.34 7.58
CA VAL A 22 13.14 11.85 7.64
C VAL A 22 12.44 12.51 8.82
N GLU A 23 11.30 13.13 8.58
CA GLU A 23 10.39 13.60 9.64
C GLU A 23 9.46 12.45 10.01
N LEU A 24 9.39 12.11 11.29
CA LEU A 24 8.48 11.10 11.83
C LEU A 24 7.38 11.78 12.63
N ARG A 25 6.14 11.41 12.41
CA ARG A 25 4.97 11.86 13.16
C ARG A 25 4.12 10.67 13.57
N ASN A 26 3.32 10.86 14.61
CA ASN A 26 2.22 9.96 14.95
C ASN A 26 0.90 10.61 14.56
N ILE A 27 0.02 9.83 13.96
CA ILE A 27 -1.37 10.20 13.66
C ILE A 27 -2.32 9.23 14.36
N CYS A 28 -3.55 9.66 14.66
CA CYS A 28 -4.57 8.81 15.25
C CYS A 28 -5.69 8.54 14.25
N THR A 29 -6.15 7.31 14.21
CA THR A 29 -7.30 6.88 13.42
C THR A 29 -8.61 7.17 14.15
N ALA A 30 -9.73 7.09 13.45
CA ALA A 30 -11.06 7.31 14.03
C ALA A 30 -11.43 6.29 15.13
N ASP A 31 -10.82 5.10 15.08
CA ASP A 31 -10.95 4.05 16.10
C ASP A 31 -9.84 4.08 17.17
N ASN A 32 -9.11 5.22 17.28
CA ASN A 32 -8.07 5.50 18.26
C ASN A 32 -6.78 4.65 18.14
N SER A 33 -6.52 4.02 17.00
CA SER A 33 -5.22 3.43 16.74
C SER A 33 -4.18 4.51 16.41
N ARG A 34 -2.91 4.26 16.78
CA ARG A 34 -1.80 5.16 16.40
C ARG A 34 -1.04 4.59 15.22
N LEU A 35 -0.73 5.47 14.26
CA LEU A 35 0.08 5.14 13.10
C LEU A 35 1.32 6.04 13.05
N ALA A 36 2.43 5.46 12.64
CA ALA A 36 3.63 6.22 12.32
C ALA A 36 3.54 6.71 10.87
N LEU A 37 3.89 7.97 10.66
CA LEU A 37 3.89 8.63 9.37
C LEU A 37 5.24 9.29 9.14
N SER A 38 6.05 8.73 8.26
CA SER A 38 7.34 9.29 7.86
C SER A 38 7.16 10.21 6.66
N ARG A 39 7.95 11.30 6.62
CA ARG A 39 7.98 12.25 5.50
C ARG A 39 9.41 12.50 5.05
N ILE A 40 9.64 12.43 3.76
CA ILE A 40 10.90 12.83 3.11
C ILE A 40 10.58 14.04 2.24
N LYS A 41 11.05 15.20 2.66
CA LYS A 41 10.87 16.44 1.88
C LYS A 41 11.79 16.47 0.67
N PRO A 42 11.35 17.09 -0.43
CA PRO A 42 12.22 17.32 -1.59
C PRO A 42 13.42 18.16 -1.19
N LYS A 43 14.55 17.92 -1.86
CA LYS A 43 15.76 18.74 -1.67
C LYS A 43 15.52 20.18 -2.10
N ASN A 44 16.17 21.13 -1.42
CA ASN A 44 16.03 22.58 -1.68
C ASN A 44 16.11 22.91 -3.16
N GLY A 45 15.14 23.71 -3.64
CA GLY A 45 15.04 24.20 -5.02
C GLY A 45 14.39 23.26 -6.04
N LYS A 46 13.93 22.07 -5.64
CA LYS A 46 13.29 21.10 -6.54
C LYS A 46 11.84 20.75 -6.18
N SER A 47 11.21 21.50 -5.27
CA SER A 47 9.86 21.12 -4.81
C SER A 47 8.81 21.32 -5.90
N LEU A 48 8.09 20.26 -6.21
CA LEU A 48 6.86 20.26 -7.02
C LEU A 48 5.63 20.58 -6.16
N ALA A 49 5.80 20.64 -4.82
CA ALA A 49 4.75 20.86 -3.82
C ALA A 49 3.60 19.83 -3.88
N ILE A 50 3.81 18.68 -4.52
CA ILE A 50 2.79 17.63 -4.66
C ILE A 50 3.16 16.43 -3.79
N PRO A 51 2.27 16.00 -2.88
CA PRO A 51 2.50 14.86 -2.03
C PRO A 51 2.36 13.54 -2.79
N VAL A 52 3.22 12.57 -2.42
CA VAL A 52 3.16 11.18 -2.86
C VAL A 52 3.09 10.29 -1.62
N VAL A 53 2.04 9.50 -1.49
CA VAL A 53 1.83 8.57 -0.38
C VAL A 53 2.19 7.15 -0.82
N LEU A 54 3.08 6.48 -0.05
CA LEU A 54 3.61 5.15 -0.37
C LEU A 54 3.10 4.12 0.65
N ILE A 55 2.19 3.23 0.25
CA ILE A 55 1.58 2.22 1.12
C ILE A 55 2.27 0.87 0.92
N HIS A 56 2.86 0.34 1.99
CA HIS A 56 3.52 -0.97 1.98
C HIS A 56 2.54 -2.14 1.89
N GLY A 57 3.04 -3.30 1.47
CA GLY A 57 2.28 -4.57 1.46
C GLY A 57 2.32 -5.29 2.80
N SER A 58 1.75 -6.52 2.83
CA SER A 58 1.84 -7.42 3.99
C SER A 58 3.28 -7.72 4.35
N TYR A 59 3.50 -8.04 5.62
CA TYR A 59 4.82 -8.43 6.16
C TYR A 59 5.91 -7.37 6.00
N SER A 60 5.53 -6.14 5.67
CA SER A 60 6.43 -5.06 5.29
C SER A 60 6.21 -3.81 6.15
N MET A 61 7.09 -2.85 6.01
CA MET A 61 7.09 -1.59 6.74
C MET A 61 7.78 -0.49 5.91
N ARG A 62 8.03 0.69 6.50
CA ARG A 62 8.72 1.81 5.86
C ARG A 62 9.99 1.42 5.10
N SER A 63 10.76 0.44 5.60
CA SER A 63 12.02 0.03 4.99
C SER A 63 11.89 -0.49 3.56
N PHE A 64 10.70 -0.87 3.13
CA PHE A 64 10.41 -1.21 1.73
C PHE A 64 10.58 0.00 0.79
N TRP A 65 10.26 1.18 1.28
CA TRP A 65 10.30 2.43 0.51
C TRP A 65 11.54 3.27 0.76
N VAL A 66 12.15 3.14 1.94
CA VAL A 66 13.42 3.77 2.32
C VAL A 66 14.16 2.90 3.32
N SER A 67 15.32 2.39 2.91
CA SER A 67 16.20 1.58 3.76
C SER A 67 16.96 2.44 4.79
N ASP A 68 17.54 1.81 5.81
CA ASP A 68 18.41 2.48 6.79
C ASP A 68 19.67 3.11 6.15
N LYS A 69 20.03 2.67 4.93
CA LYS A 69 21.11 3.23 4.12
C LYS A 69 20.70 4.49 3.35
N GLY A 70 19.43 4.94 3.47
CA GLY A 70 18.94 6.10 2.74
C GLY A 70 18.72 5.84 1.25
N VAL A 71 18.44 4.60 0.87
CA VAL A 71 18.16 4.19 -0.52
C VAL A 71 16.75 3.60 -0.59
N GLY A 72 16.01 3.96 -1.63
CA GLY A 72 14.68 3.44 -1.89
C GLY A 72 13.85 4.36 -2.78
N LEU A 73 12.73 3.86 -3.29
CA LEU A 73 11.85 4.61 -4.18
C LEU A 73 11.37 5.93 -3.54
N GLY A 74 11.14 5.95 -2.22
CA GLY A 74 10.76 7.16 -1.51
C GLY A 74 11.81 8.26 -1.58
N VAL A 75 13.08 7.91 -1.45
CA VAL A 75 14.20 8.87 -1.58
C VAL A 75 14.33 9.35 -3.02
N TYR A 76 14.24 8.43 -3.97
CA TYR A 76 14.29 8.76 -5.39
C TYR A 76 13.20 9.77 -5.78
N LEU A 77 11.95 9.54 -5.37
CA LEU A 77 10.84 10.46 -5.64
C LEU A 77 11.03 11.83 -4.97
N ALA A 78 11.58 11.86 -3.74
CA ALA A 78 11.93 13.12 -3.09
C ALA A 78 13.04 13.88 -3.85
N ASP A 79 14.02 13.18 -4.40
CA ASP A 79 15.06 13.76 -5.28
C ASP A 79 14.48 14.24 -6.63
N GLN A 80 13.35 13.66 -7.08
CA GLN A 80 12.58 14.13 -8.25
C GLN A 80 11.69 15.34 -7.94
N GLY A 81 11.61 15.79 -6.69
CA GLY A 81 10.88 16.99 -6.27
C GLY A 81 9.53 16.73 -5.59
N PHE A 82 9.13 15.51 -5.40
CA PHE A 82 7.89 15.16 -4.70
C PHE A 82 8.05 15.25 -3.18
N ASP A 83 6.94 15.59 -2.49
CA ASP A 83 6.84 15.53 -1.03
C ASP A 83 6.37 14.13 -0.62
N VAL A 84 7.28 13.29 -0.18
CA VAL A 84 7.04 11.84 -0.01
C VAL A 84 6.58 11.50 1.40
N TRP A 85 5.47 10.80 1.51
CA TRP A 85 4.84 10.36 2.75
C TRP A 85 4.78 8.84 2.80
N ILE A 86 5.33 8.26 3.87
CA ILE A 86 5.46 6.81 4.04
C ILE A 86 4.81 6.44 5.37
N PRO A 87 3.50 6.14 5.37
CA PRO A 87 2.84 5.61 6.55
C PRO A 87 3.23 4.16 6.80
N GLU A 88 3.17 3.76 8.06
CA GLU A 88 3.18 2.37 8.47
C GLU A 88 1.80 2.02 9.00
N LEU A 89 1.14 1.05 8.37
CA LEU A 89 -0.20 0.62 8.76
C LEU A 89 -0.18 0.05 10.19
N ARG A 90 -1.33 -0.01 10.86
CA ARG A 90 -1.42 -0.47 12.25
C ARG A 90 -0.71 -1.80 12.47
N GLY A 91 0.08 -1.88 13.52
CA GLY A 91 0.84 -3.08 13.87
C GLY A 91 2.08 -3.36 13.03
N HIS A 92 2.49 -2.45 12.15
CA HIS A 92 3.70 -2.59 11.33
C HIS A 92 4.73 -1.50 11.68
N GLY A 93 6.02 -1.88 11.63
CA GLY A 93 7.13 -0.99 11.85
C GLY A 93 7.04 -0.19 13.15
N LEU A 94 6.99 1.13 13.04
CA LEU A 94 6.88 2.07 14.17
C LEU A 94 5.44 2.28 14.65
N SER A 95 4.43 1.77 13.92
CA SER A 95 3.05 1.79 14.38
C SER A 95 2.84 0.73 15.47
N PRO A 96 2.35 1.10 16.68
CA PRO A 96 2.29 0.18 17.82
C PRO A 96 1.44 -1.07 17.54
N LYS A 97 1.92 -2.24 18.00
CA LYS A 97 1.17 -3.49 17.87
C LYS A 97 0.01 -3.62 18.86
N GLY A 98 0.04 -2.95 19.97
CA GLY A 98 -1.04 -2.97 20.97
C GLY A 98 -1.45 -4.38 21.44
N GLU A 99 -2.31 -4.47 22.46
CA GLU A 99 -2.81 -5.74 23.01
C GLU A 99 -3.76 -6.46 22.04
N SER A 100 -4.48 -5.72 21.21
CA SER A 100 -5.44 -6.24 20.21
C SER A 100 -4.79 -6.63 18.88
N PHE A 101 -3.46 -6.67 18.78
CA PHE A 101 -2.75 -6.94 17.51
C PHE A 101 -3.31 -8.14 16.75
N SER A 102 -3.58 -9.26 17.44
CA SER A 102 -4.11 -10.48 16.82
C SER A 102 -5.49 -10.32 16.17
N GLN A 103 -6.24 -9.28 16.56
CA GLN A 103 -7.60 -9.01 16.10
C GLN A 103 -7.64 -8.00 14.95
N ILE A 104 -6.53 -7.31 14.66
CA ILE A 104 -6.45 -6.37 13.54
C ILE A 104 -6.84 -7.08 12.26
N THR A 105 -7.78 -6.50 11.51
CA THR A 105 -8.26 -7.02 10.22
C THR A 105 -7.73 -6.17 9.06
N ALA A 106 -7.79 -6.71 7.86
CA ALA A 106 -7.51 -5.94 6.66
C ALA A 106 -8.52 -4.78 6.49
N GLU A 107 -9.79 -5.01 6.89
CA GLU A 107 -10.81 -3.97 6.88
C GLU A 107 -10.48 -2.81 7.83
N ASP A 108 -9.90 -3.06 9.01
CA ASP A 108 -9.46 -1.98 9.89
C ASP A 108 -8.43 -1.07 9.24
N GLN A 109 -7.48 -1.67 8.50
CA GLN A 109 -6.47 -0.93 7.75
C GLN A 109 -7.08 -0.13 6.60
N ILE A 110 -8.04 -0.72 5.88
CA ILE A 110 -8.74 -0.06 4.76
C ILE A 110 -9.65 1.06 5.25
N ARG A 111 -10.42 0.82 6.32
CA ARG A 111 -11.51 1.68 6.80
C ARG A 111 -11.05 2.82 7.70
N TYR A 112 -9.98 2.61 8.45
CA TYR A 112 -9.52 3.56 9.46
C TYR A 112 -8.13 4.11 9.19
N ASP A 113 -7.16 3.27 8.77
CA ASP A 113 -5.79 3.75 8.58
C ASP A 113 -5.68 4.63 7.34
N LEU A 114 -6.18 4.17 6.20
CA LEU A 114 -6.05 4.94 4.95
C LEU A 114 -6.75 6.29 4.99
N PRO A 115 -7.99 6.43 5.52
CA PRO A 115 -8.59 7.76 5.71
C PRO A 115 -7.80 8.65 6.66
N ALA A 116 -7.29 8.12 7.79
CA ALA A 116 -6.49 8.92 8.72
C ALA A 116 -5.18 9.42 8.07
N ILE A 117 -4.56 8.61 7.22
CA ILE A 117 -3.39 9.00 6.43
C ILE A 117 -3.77 10.10 5.44
N GLN A 118 -4.87 9.95 4.71
CA GLN A 118 -5.35 10.95 3.75
C GLN A 118 -5.61 12.29 4.43
N ASP A 119 -6.37 12.27 5.52
CA ASP A 119 -6.71 13.47 6.29
C ASP A 119 -5.43 14.16 6.81
N ALA A 120 -4.48 13.41 7.35
CA ALA A 120 -3.23 13.95 7.87
C ALA A 120 -2.37 14.58 6.77
N VAL A 121 -2.19 13.90 5.64
CA VAL A 121 -1.40 14.41 4.50
C VAL A 121 -2.08 15.66 3.93
N PHE A 122 -3.38 15.61 3.69
CA PHE A 122 -4.12 16.76 3.16
C PHE A 122 -4.12 17.94 4.13
N ALA A 123 -4.28 17.69 5.43
CA ALA A 123 -4.21 18.76 6.45
C ALA A 123 -2.87 19.51 6.44
N MET A 124 -1.76 18.79 6.19
CA MET A 124 -0.42 19.35 6.20
C MET A 124 0.02 19.95 4.85
N THR A 125 -0.60 19.55 3.74
CA THR A 125 -0.16 19.96 2.40
C THR A 125 -1.19 20.84 1.67
N GLN A 126 -2.47 20.73 2.02
CA GLN A 126 -3.61 21.35 1.35
C GLN A 126 -3.66 21.03 -0.15
N THR A 127 -3.08 19.89 -0.55
CA THR A 127 -2.91 19.49 -1.94
C THR A 127 -3.29 18.01 -2.09
N PRO A 128 -4.08 17.64 -3.11
CA PRO A 128 -4.33 16.24 -3.44
C PRO A 128 -3.03 15.47 -3.69
N ALA A 129 -3.00 14.21 -3.33
CA ALA A 129 -1.80 13.38 -3.37
C ALA A 129 -1.84 12.34 -4.50
N PHE A 130 -0.67 11.94 -4.97
CA PHE A 130 -0.47 10.67 -5.66
C PHE A 130 -0.43 9.53 -4.63
N TRP A 131 -1.06 8.41 -4.93
CA TRP A 131 -1.09 7.26 -4.03
C TRP A 131 -0.50 6.03 -4.72
N ILE A 132 0.52 5.46 -4.10
CA ILE A 132 1.26 4.31 -4.62
C ILE A 132 1.17 3.18 -3.60
N GLY A 133 0.70 2.01 -4.01
CA GLY A 133 0.60 0.85 -3.14
C GLY A 133 1.28 -0.38 -3.74
N HIS A 134 2.00 -1.13 -2.90
CA HIS A 134 2.57 -2.42 -3.26
C HIS A 134 1.74 -3.54 -2.65
N SER A 135 1.45 -4.59 -3.44
CA SER A 135 0.77 -5.79 -2.95
C SER A 135 -0.55 -5.45 -2.22
N PHE A 136 -0.72 -5.84 -0.96
CA PHE A 136 -1.88 -5.48 -0.15
C PHE A 136 -2.07 -3.96 0.01
N GLY A 137 -0.98 -3.18 0.05
CA GLY A 137 -1.10 -1.73 0.11
C GLY A 137 -1.87 -1.16 -1.08
N GLY A 138 -1.60 -1.64 -2.29
CA GLY A 138 -2.38 -1.28 -3.47
C GLY A 138 -3.80 -1.84 -3.47
N LEU A 139 -3.98 -3.07 -2.98
CA LEU A 139 -5.29 -3.69 -2.85
C LEU A 139 -6.18 -2.94 -1.85
N PHE A 140 -5.63 -2.55 -0.70
CA PHE A 140 -6.35 -1.78 0.33
C PHE A 140 -6.72 -0.38 -0.17
N LEU A 141 -5.81 0.28 -0.87
CA LEU A 141 -6.07 1.56 -1.52
C LEU A 141 -7.24 1.48 -2.49
N LEU A 142 -7.25 0.48 -3.36
CA LEU A 142 -8.35 0.25 -4.30
C LEU A 142 -9.67 -0.09 -3.58
N ALA A 143 -9.61 -0.87 -2.49
CA ALA A 143 -10.79 -1.18 -1.67
C ALA A 143 -11.37 0.08 -1.05
N ALA A 144 -10.56 0.91 -0.39
CA ALA A 144 -11.00 2.14 0.27
C ALA A 144 -11.65 3.12 -0.72
N LEU A 145 -11.05 3.29 -1.90
CA LEU A 145 -11.59 4.13 -2.97
C LEU A 145 -12.89 3.56 -3.56
N SER A 146 -12.98 2.24 -3.73
CA SER A 146 -14.13 1.60 -4.34
C SER A 146 -15.43 1.85 -3.58
N VAL A 147 -15.34 1.99 -2.25
CA VAL A 147 -16.49 2.21 -1.36
C VAL A 147 -16.58 3.64 -0.80
N GLY A 148 -15.69 4.54 -1.24
CA GLY A 148 -15.72 5.95 -0.87
C GLY A 148 -15.23 6.24 0.56
N TRP A 149 -14.41 5.37 1.16
CA TRP A 149 -13.76 5.67 2.44
C TRP A 149 -12.58 6.65 2.27
N LEU A 150 -11.97 6.70 1.08
CA LEU A 150 -11.07 7.79 0.69
C LEU A 150 -11.81 8.83 -0.16
N GLN A 151 -11.51 10.10 0.07
CA GLN A 151 -12.04 11.23 -0.68
C GLN A 151 -11.38 11.26 -2.07
N HIS A 152 -12.17 11.06 -3.13
CA HIS A 152 -11.65 10.96 -4.51
C HIS A 152 -11.02 12.27 -5.01
N ASP A 153 -11.53 13.42 -4.58
CA ASP A 153 -11.04 14.75 -4.94
C ASP A 153 -9.68 15.09 -4.30
N GLN A 154 -9.25 14.32 -3.32
CA GLN A 154 -7.93 14.42 -2.70
C GLN A 154 -6.92 13.40 -3.28
N VAL A 155 -7.28 12.67 -4.33
CA VAL A 155 -6.43 11.69 -5.01
C VAL A 155 -6.18 12.13 -6.45
N VAL A 156 -4.94 12.52 -6.77
CA VAL A 156 -4.54 12.87 -8.14
C VAL A 156 -4.55 11.65 -9.04
N SER A 157 -3.86 10.59 -8.61
CA SER A 157 -3.81 9.31 -9.33
C SER A 157 -3.39 8.17 -8.42
N ILE A 158 -3.52 6.94 -8.93
CA ILE A 158 -3.19 5.71 -8.23
C ILE A 158 -2.14 4.93 -9.01
N VAL A 159 -1.16 4.41 -8.29
CA VAL A 159 -0.21 3.43 -8.83
C VAL A 159 -0.26 2.16 -7.97
N THR A 160 -0.38 1.00 -8.60
CA THR A 160 -0.33 -0.28 -7.91
C THR A 160 0.79 -1.16 -8.45
N PHE A 161 1.53 -1.78 -7.54
CA PHE A 161 2.55 -2.76 -7.86
C PHE A 161 2.11 -4.14 -7.36
N GLY A 162 1.89 -5.10 -8.26
CA GLY A 162 1.58 -6.48 -7.89
C GLY A 162 0.36 -6.60 -6.97
N SER A 163 -0.76 -5.94 -7.30
CA SER A 163 -1.95 -5.92 -6.45
C SER A 163 -3.11 -6.66 -7.10
N GLN A 164 -3.57 -7.75 -6.47
CA GLN A 164 -4.69 -8.54 -6.98
C GLN A 164 -5.37 -9.37 -5.86
N ILE A 165 -6.58 -9.86 -6.11
CA ILE A 165 -7.37 -10.69 -5.19
C ILE A 165 -7.87 -11.99 -5.82
N SER A 166 -7.77 -12.13 -7.14
CA SER A 166 -8.41 -13.21 -7.89
C SER A 166 -7.61 -14.51 -7.91
N PHE A 167 -6.29 -14.43 -7.69
CA PHE A 167 -5.39 -15.56 -7.66
C PHE A 167 -4.88 -15.78 -6.23
N GLY A 168 -4.61 -16.99 -5.89
CA GLY A 168 -4.07 -17.40 -4.60
C GLY A 168 -3.87 -18.90 -4.62
N ASP A 169 -3.26 -19.40 -3.58
CA ASP A 169 -2.98 -20.82 -3.43
C ASP A 169 -4.26 -21.65 -3.56
N THR A 170 -4.22 -22.64 -4.44
CA THR A 170 -5.38 -23.46 -4.79
C THR A 170 -5.97 -24.17 -3.55
N TYR A 171 -5.12 -24.51 -2.57
CA TYR A 171 -5.56 -25.15 -1.33
C TYR A 171 -6.45 -24.24 -0.47
N LEU A 172 -6.29 -22.90 -0.51
CA LEU A 172 -7.16 -21.96 0.20
C LEU A 172 -8.59 -21.95 -0.34
N LYS A 173 -8.79 -22.42 -1.57
CA LYS A 173 -10.13 -22.55 -2.17
C LYS A 173 -10.92 -23.72 -1.60
N PHE A 174 -10.23 -24.66 -0.90
CA PHE A 174 -10.87 -25.82 -0.27
C PHE A 174 -11.29 -25.46 1.17
N PRO A 175 -12.61 -25.35 1.48
CA PRO A 175 -13.08 -24.83 2.75
C PRO A 175 -12.50 -25.50 4.01
N PRO A 176 -12.37 -26.83 4.10
CA PRO A 176 -11.77 -27.47 5.28
C PRO A 176 -10.33 -27.01 5.57
N VAL A 177 -9.53 -26.79 4.52
CA VAL A 177 -8.14 -26.31 4.68
C VAL A 177 -8.15 -24.85 5.14
N ALA A 178 -9.00 -24.02 4.53
CA ALA A 178 -9.14 -22.62 4.92
C ALA A 178 -9.61 -22.47 6.38
N TRP A 179 -10.53 -23.31 6.82
CA TRP A 179 -10.99 -23.32 8.22
C TRP A 179 -9.90 -23.77 9.18
N ALA A 180 -9.17 -24.84 8.85
CA ALA A 180 -8.06 -25.32 9.69
C ALA A 180 -6.95 -24.26 9.82
N LEU A 181 -6.54 -23.63 8.71
CA LEU A 181 -5.55 -22.55 8.73
C LEU A 181 -6.05 -21.33 9.53
N SER A 182 -7.31 -20.94 9.38
CA SER A 182 -7.91 -19.85 10.15
C SER A 182 -7.93 -20.17 11.66
N ALA A 183 -8.22 -21.42 12.05
CA ALA A 183 -8.17 -21.84 13.44
C ALA A 183 -6.74 -21.78 14.00
N ILE A 184 -5.75 -22.25 13.24
CA ILE A 184 -4.33 -22.19 13.63
C ILE A 184 -3.89 -20.74 13.81
N LEU A 185 -4.22 -19.86 12.86
CA LEU A 185 -3.90 -18.43 12.93
C LEU A 185 -4.54 -17.77 14.14
N LYS A 186 -5.81 -18.07 14.43
CA LYS A 186 -6.54 -17.55 15.59
C LYS A 186 -5.87 -17.98 16.91
N MET A 187 -5.40 -19.23 17.00
CA MET A 187 -4.67 -19.73 18.17
C MET A 187 -3.28 -19.09 18.31
N ALA A 188 -2.57 -18.88 17.18
CA ALA A 188 -1.24 -18.30 17.18
C ALA A 188 -1.25 -16.78 17.38
N GLY A 189 -2.36 -16.10 17.09
CA GLY A 189 -2.51 -14.65 17.18
C GLY A 189 -1.82 -13.85 16.07
N ASN A 190 -0.94 -14.49 15.30
CA ASN A 190 -0.21 -13.86 14.19
C ASN A 190 0.27 -14.88 13.16
N PHE A 191 0.65 -14.37 11.99
CA PHE A 191 1.36 -15.11 10.96
C PHE A 191 2.85 -14.74 11.00
N PRO A 192 3.75 -15.70 11.26
CA PRO A 192 5.18 -15.45 11.54
C PRO A 192 6.01 -15.30 10.24
N ALA A 193 5.67 -14.33 9.37
CA ALA A 193 6.31 -14.14 8.08
C ALA A 193 7.85 -14.02 8.14
N PRO A 194 8.47 -13.38 9.15
CA PRO A 194 9.93 -13.34 9.27
C PRO A 194 10.56 -14.73 9.41
N LYS A 195 9.92 -15.64 10.13
CA LYS A 195 10.41 -17.03 10.29
C LYS A 195 10.32 -17.84 9.00
N LEU A 196 9.47 -17.42 8.08
CA LEU A 196 9.24 -18.06 6.78
C LEU A 196 9.99 -17.37 5.63
N GLY A 197 10.76 -16.30 5.92
CA GLY A 197 11.49 -15.52 4.92
C GLY A 197 10.59 -14.71 3.97
N LEU A 198 9.34 -14.43 4.38
CA LEU A 198 8.36 -13.73 3.53
C LEU A 198 8.37 -12.20 3.70
N GLY A 199 9.02 -11.70 4.73
CA GLY A 199 9.14 -10.27 5.00
C GLY A 199 9.60 -9.98 6.43
N PRO A 200 9.93 -8.73 6.77
CA PRO A 200 10.50 -8.36 8.07
C PRO A 200 9.45 -8.31 9.19
N GLU A 201 8.16 -8.20 8.87
CA GLU A 201 7.10 -8.01 9.86
C GLU A 201 6.18 -9.24 9.99
N VAL A 202 5.71 -9.48 11.21
CA VAL A 202 4.61 -10.43 11.44
C VAL A 202 3.29 -9.80 11.00
N GLU A 203 2.37 -10.61 10.50
CA GLU A 203 1.02 -10.14 10.17
C GLU A 203 0.02 -10.58 11.25
N SER A 204 -1.01 -9.77 11.49
CA SER A 204 -2.06 -10.14 12.44
C SER A 204 -2.86 -11.35 11.97
N ALA A 205 -3.34 -12.15 12.92
CA ALA A 205 -4.21 -13.28 12.60
C ALA A 205 -5.50 -12.79 11.92
N GLY A 206 -6.07 -11.68 12.36
CA GLY A 206 -7.29 -11.12 11.80
C GLY A 206 -7.14 -10.77 10.32
N THR A 207 -6.08 -10.04 9.94
CA THR A 207 -5.78 -9.70 8.52
C THR A 207 -5.64 -10.96 7.67
N MET A 208 -4.90 -11.96 8.16
CA MET A 208 -4.70 -13.21 7.42
C MET A 208 -5.99 -14.00 7.25
N ILE A 209 -6.79 -14.13 8.31
CA ILE A 209 -8.08 -14.86 8.27
C ILE A 209 -9.04 -14.17 7.30
N GLU A 210 -9.11 -12.85 7.32
CA GLU A 210 -9.96 -12.10 6.40
C GLU A 210 -9.50 -12.28 4.94
N THR A 211 -8.22 -12.24 4.69
CA THR A 211 -7.66 -12.48 3.35
C THR A 211 -7.95 -13.89 2.87
N ILE A 212 -7.84 -14.91 3.75
CA ILE A 212 -8.24 -16.28 3.44
C ILE A 212 -9.72 -16.32 3.06
N ARG A 213 -10.59 -15.62 3.80
CA ARG A 213 -12.04 -15.51 3.49
C ARG A 213 -12.27 -14.99 2.08
N TRP A 214 -11.56 -13.92 1.67
CA TRP A 214 -11.69 -13.36 0.33
C TRP A 214 -11.22 -14.29 -0.79
N LYS A 215 -10.20 -15.13 -0.53
CA LYS A 215 -9.59 -16.03 -1.52
C LYS A 215 -10.25 -17.41 -1.61
N GLN A 216 -11.24 -17.73 -0.80
CA GLN A 216 -11.98 -19.00 -0.86
C GLN A 216 -12.75 -19.17 -2.18
N PHE A 217 -13.16 -20.41 -2.50
CA PHE A 217 -13.83 -20.78 -3.77
C PHE A 217 -15.05 -19.93 -4.11
N ARG A 218 -15.84 -19.51 -3.11
CA ARG A 218 -16.97 -18.58 -3.25
C ARG A 218 -16.73 -17.28 -2.46
N GLY A 219 -15.49 -17.02 -2.11
CA GLY A 219 -15.10 -15.81 -1.40
C GLY A 219 -15.42 -14.59 -2.25
N LYS A 220 -15.92 -13.55 -1.59
CA LYS A 220 -16.16 -12.26 -2.20
C LYS A 220 -15.24 -11.26 -1.56
N TRP A 221 -14.66 -10.41 -2.37
CA TRP A 221 -13.89 -9.27 -1.86
C TRP A 221 -14.86 -8.19 -1.39
N THR A 222 -15.24 -8.30 -0.13
CA THR A 222 -16.26 -7.46 0.51
C THR A 222 -15.80 -7.06 1.90
N SER A 223 -16.38 -5.98 2.41
CA SER A 223 -16.31 -5.60 3.83
C SER A 223 -16.99 -6.67 4.72
N SER A 224 -16.85 -6.52 6.03
CA SER A 224 -17.56 -7.33 7.03
C SER A 224 -19.07 -7.14 6.94
N GLU A 225 -19.53 -5.94 6.54
CA GLU A 225 -20.93 -5.57 6.32
C GLU A 225 -21.47 -6.06 4.94
N GLY A 226 -20.61 -6.71 4.12
CA GLY A 226 -20.99 -7.26 2.82
C GLY A 226 -20.94 -6.27 1.66
N VAL A 227 -20.39 -5.06 1.86
CA VAL A 227 -20.21 -4.08 0.77
C VAL A 227 -19.13 -4.58 -0.18
N SER A 228 -19.43 -4.65 -1.47
CA SER A 228 -18.54 -5.20 -2.49
C SER A 228 -17.45 -4.20 -2.90
N TYR A 229 -16.20 -4.45 -2.54
CA TYR A 229 -15.05 -3.70 -3.07
C TYR A 229 -14.90 -3.94 -4.57
N TRP A 230 -15.17 -5.18 -5.01
CA TRP A 230 -15.07 -5.56 -6.42
C TRP A 230 -16.00 -4.76 -7.32
N ASP A 231 -17.26 -4.60 -6.93
CA ASP A 231 -18.23 -3.85 -7.74
C ASP A 231 -17.95 -2.36 -7.70
N GLY A 232 -17.46 -1.85 -6.58
CA GLY A 232 -17.06 -0.47 -6.40
C GLY A 232 -15.85 -0.04 -7.23
N LEU A 233 -15.02 -0.96 -7.74
CA LEU A 233 -13.87 -0.61 -8.60
C LEU A 233 -14.27 0.26 -9.80
N ALA A 234 -15.47 0.11 -10.31
CA ALA A 234 -16.01 0.92 -11.39
C ALA A 234 -16.18 2.42 -11.03
N ASN A 235 -16.16 2.77 -9.74
CA ASN A 235 -16.26 4.15 -9.25
C ASN A 235 -14.91 4.87 -9.27
N ILE A 236 -13.79 4.16 -9.40
CA ILE A 236 -12.45 4.72 -9.45
C ILE A 236 -12.23 5.32 -10.85
N LYS A 237 -12.23 6.67 -10.93
CA LYS A 237 -12.19 7.43 -12.19
C LYS A 237 -10.90 8.20 -12.41
N MET A 238 -10.10 8.45 -11.35
CA MET A 238 -8.79 9.10 -11.46
C MET A 238 -7.82 8.25 -12.30
N PRO A 239 -6.73 8.83 -12.82
CA PRO A 239 -5.70 8.11 -13.56
C PRO A 239 -5.12 6.93 -12.76
N VAL A 240 -4.89 5.79 -13.41
CA VAL A 240 -4.34 4.58 -12.77
C VAL A 240 -3.21 3.98 -13.58
N LEU A 241 -2.07 3.74 -12.93
CA LEU A 241 -0.98 2.93 -13.44
C LEU A 241 -0.92 1.62 -12.64
N THR A 242 -0.96 0.50 -13.35
CA THR A 242 -0.83 -0.83 -12.76
C THR A 242 0.43 -1.51 -13.26
N TYR A 243 1.39 -1.73 -12.39
CA TYR A 243 2.53 -2.58 -12.64
C TYR A 243 2.25 -4.01 -12.18
N ALA A 244 2.64 -4.96 -13.00
CA ALA A 244 2.62 -6.40 -12.69
C ALA A 244 3.93 -7.02 -13.17
N ALA A 245 4.50 -7.95 -12.44
CA ALA A 245 5.79 -8.55 -12.77
C ALA A 245 5.62 -9.96 -13.33
N VAL A 246 6.43 -10.33 -14.35
CA VAL A 246 6.31 -11.61 -15.07
C VAL A 246 6.51 -12.80 -14.13
N ASP A 247 7.52 -12.73 -13.24
CA ASP A 247 7.85 -13.80 -12.29
C ASP A 247 7.16 -13.66 -10.94
N ASP A 248 6.16 -12.77 -10.84
CA ASP A 248 5.34 -12.65 -9.62
C ASP A 248 4.38 -13.83 -9.52
N LYS A 249 4.74 -14.81 -8.67
CA LYS A 249 3.93 -16.00 -8.39
C LYS A 249 2.81 -15.74 -7.40
N ASN A 250 2.94 -14.70 -6.58
CA ASN A 250 1.94 -14.35 -5.57
C ASN A 250 0.79 -13.55 -6.20
N ASP A 251 1.17 -12.53 -6.98
CA ASP A 251 0.23 -11.60 -7.61
C ASP A 251 0.48 -11.51 -9.13
N PRO A 252 0.21 -12.61 -9.87
CA PRO A 252 0.57 -12.73 -11.27
C PRO A 252 -0.15 -11.69 -12.15
N PRO A 253 0.44 -11.31 -13.30
CA PRO A 253 -0.12 -10.31 -14.22
C PRO A 253 -1.57 -10.56 -14.60
N ALA A 254 -1.99 -11.82 -14.70
CA ALA A 254 -3.38 -12.18 -15.00
C ALA A 254 -4.36 -11.73 -13.91
N GLY A 255 -3.94 -11.78 -12.63
CA GLY A 255 -4.73 -11.30 -11.49
C GLY A 255 -4.83 -9.78 -11.46
N CYS A 256 -3.69 -9.10 -11.57
CA CYS A 256 -3.62 -7.64 -11.62
C CYS A 256 -4.45 -7.08 -12.79
N ARG A 257 -4.40 -7.74 -13.96
CA ARG A 257 -5.17 -7.36 -15.14
C ARG A 257 -6.67 -7.48 -14.94
N LYS A 258 -7.16 -8.43 -14.12
CA LYS A 258 -8.60 -8.54 -13.80
C LYS A 258 -9.09 -7.32 -13.03
N ILE A 259 -8.36 -6.89 -12.01
CA ILE A 259 -8.67 -5.66 -11.26
C ILE A 259 -8.60 -4.45 -12.20
N HIS A 260 -7.50 -4.31 -12.93
CA HIS A 260 -7.27 -3.19 -13.85
C HIS A 260 -8.40 -3.02 -14.86
N LYS A 261 -8.89 -4.11 -15.45
CA LYS A 261 -10.04 -4.07 -16.38
C LYS A 261 -11.32 -3.56 -15.74
N ARG A 262 -11.52 -3.81 -14.44
CA ARG A 262 -12.72 -3.42 -13.70
C ARG A 262 -12.73 -1.94 -13.29
N LEU A 263 -11.56 -1.29 -13.23
CA LEU A 263 -11.45 0.13 -12.91
C LEU A 263 -12.24 0.99 -13.91
N GLY A 264 -12.97 1.96 -13.39
CA GLY A 264 -13.79 2.87 -14.19
C GLY A 264 -13.05 4.04 -14.82
N SER A 265 -11.75 4.16 -14.56
CA SER A 265 -10.90 5.18 -15.18
C SER A 265 -10.78 4.99 -16.69
N ILE A 266 -10.80 6.09 -17.44
CA ILE A 266 -10.49 6.14 -18.87
C ILE A 266 -9.01 6.37 -19.13
N ASP A 267 -8.29 7.01 -18.18
CA ASP A 267 -6.82 7.15 -18.19
C ASP A 267 -6.22 6.05 -17.29
N LYS A 268 -6.04 4.87 -17.86
CA LYS A 268 -5.43 3.75 -17.15
C LYS A 268 -4.44 2.99 -18.01
N MET A 269 -3.26 2.75 -17.44
CA MET A 269 -2.16 2.04 -18.08
C MET A 269 -1.86 0.74 -17.31
N PHE A 270 -1.60 -0.33 -18.05
CA PHE A 270 -1.21 -1.63 -17.51
C PHE A 270 0.14 -2.02 -18.06
N MET A 271 1.15 -2.10 -17.20
CA MET A 271 2.51 -2.46 -17.57
C MET A 271 2.91 -3.80 -16.96
N VAL A 272 3.51 -4.66 -17.78
CA VAL A 272 4.07 -5.94 -17.35
C VAL A 272 5.59 -5.84 -17.38
N LEU A 273 6.20 -5.97 -16.21
CA LEU A 273 7.64 -5.83 -16.02
C LEU A 273 8.32 -7.16 -16.32
N GLY A 274 8.95 -7.24 -17.48
CA GLY A 274 9.65 -8.43 -17.97
C GLY A 274 10.37 -8.20 -19.29
N LYS A 275 11.29 -9.10 -19.65
CA LYS A 275 12.15 -8.98 -20.83
C LYS A 275 11.39 -8.82 -22.13
N ASP A 276 10.30 -9.56 -22.29
CA ASP A 276 9.47 -9.50 -23.50
C ASP A 276 8.74 -8.15 -23.66
N ASN A 277 8.76 -7.32 -22.60
CA ASN A 277 8.14 -5.99 -22.60
C ASN A 277 9.18 -4.85 -22.56
N GLY A 278 10.45 -5.15 -22.86
CA GLY A 278 11.52 -4.15 -22.99
C GLY A 278 12.28 -3.83 -21.70
N PHE A 279 12.06 -4.59 -20.62
CA PHE A 279 12.83 -4.45 -19.39
C PHE A 279 14.05 -5.37 -19.36
N SER A 280 15.05 -5.07 -18.54
CA SER A 280 16.32 -5.80 -18.48
C SER A 280 16.18 -7.23 -17.93
N LYS A 281 15.13 -7.47 -17.12
CA LYS A 281 14.88 -8.79 -16.50
C LYS A 281 13.39 -9.08 -16.36
N ASP A 282 13.08 -10.34 -16.08
CA ASP A 282 11.77 -10.73 -15.57
C ASP A 282 11.74 -10.43 -14.06
N TYR A 283 10.84 -9.54 -13.66
CA TYR A 283 10.75 -9.09 -12.27
C TYR A 283 9.89 -10.02 -11.45
N ASP A 284 10.24 -10.18 -10.17
CA ASP A 284 9.44 -10.82 -9.13
C ASP A 284 8.64 -9.79 -8.33
N HIS A 285 7.84 -10.27 -7.37
CA HIS A 285 6.92 -9.48 -6.55
C HIS A 285 7.56 -8.31 -5.80
N VAL A 286 8.73 -8.50 -5.24
CA VAL A 286 9.46 -7.48 -4.45
C VAL A 286 10.45 -6.74 -5.34
N GLY A 287 11.13 -7.48 -6.21
CA GLY A 287 12.17 -6.94 -7.08
C GLY A 287 11.70 -5.86 -8.04
N MET A 288 10.40 -5.89 -8.44
CA MET A 288 9.83 -4.84 -9.29
C MET A 288 9.88 -3.43 -8.68
N VAL A 289 10.11 -3.32 -7.36
CA VAL A 289 10.26 -2.05 -6.65
C VAL A 289 11.66 -1.85 -6.10
N VAL A 290 12.26 -2.89 -5.47
CA VAL A 290 13.47 -2.69 -4.66
C VAL A 290 14.76 -3.12 -5.35
N SER A 291 14.70 -3.85 -6.47
CA SER A 291 15.91 -4.32 -7.15
C SER A 291 16.73 -3.17 -7.73
N LYS A 292 18.00 -3.43 -7.98
CA LYS A 292 18.90 -2.46 -8.60
C LYS A 292 18.43 -2.07 -10.00
N GLU A 293 17.98 -3.05 -10.77
CA GLU A 293 17.44 -2.82 -12.11
C GLU A 293 16.17 -1.98 -12.08
N ALA A 294 15.30 -2.18 -11.07
CA ALA A 294 14.10 -1.33 -10.89
C ALA A 294 14.45 0.14 -10.65
N GLN A 295 15.59 0.40 -9.96
CA GLN A 295 16.06 1.78 -9.75
C GLN A 295 16.46 2.45 -11.07
N GLU A 296 16.94 1.66 -12.04
CA GLU A 296 17.46 2.15 -13.31
C GLU A 296 16.36 2.33 -14.37
N GLU A 297 15.26 1.55 -14.30
CA GLU A 297 14.23 1.57 -15.35
C GLU A 297 12.80 1.77 -14.83
N VAL A 298 12.38 1.14 -13.72
CA VAL A 298 11.00 1.25 -13.21
C VAL A 298 10.77 2.57 -12.49
N TRP A 299 11.74 3.02 -11.66
CA TRP A 299 11.59 4.29 -10.93
C TRP A 299 11.55 5.52 -11.83
N PRO A 300 12.41 5.63 -12.89
CA PRO A 300 12.29 6.72 -13.85
C PRO A 300 11.00 6.71 -14.64
N ASP A 301 10.52 5.53 -15.07
CA ASP A 301 9.24 5.37 -15.75
C ASP A 301 8.08 5.87 -14.88
N LEU A 302 8.01 5.42 -13.61
CA LEU A 302 7.04 5.90 -12.64
C LEU A 302 7.11 7.41 -12.44
N ALA A 303 8.30 7.96 -12.21
CA ALA A 303 8.45 9.40 -11.97
C ALA A 303 8.04 10.23 -13.18
N GLY A 304 8.31 9.77 -14.40
CA GLY A 304 7.82 10.35 -15.64
C GLY A 304 6.30 10.35 -15.70
N TRP A 305 5.69 9.19 -15.47
CA TRP A 305 4.23 9.04 -15.48
C TRP A 305 3.52 9.95 -14.47
N LEU A 306 4.10 10.12 -13.26
CA LEU A 306 3.58 11.04 -12.25
C LEU A 306 3.69 12.49 -12.69
N LYS A 307 4.85 12.89 -13.27
CA LYS A 307 5.10 14.26 -13.75
C LYS A 307 4.18 14.67 -14.89
N ASP A 308 3.78 13.77 -15.76
CA ASP A 308 2.84 14.02 -16.85
C ASP A 308 1.41 14.34 -16.36
N ARG A 309 1.14 14.23 -15.04
CA ARG A 309 -0.16 14.43 -14.41
C ARG A 309 -0.19 15.54 -13.34
N ILE A 310 0.81 16.41 -13.42
CA ILE A 310 0.94 17.61 -12.55
C ILE A 310 0.24 18.82 -13.18
#